data_25ebce4cae05c155dd3b3f8b738b5aff
#
_entry.id   25ebce4cae05c155dd3b3f8b738b5aff
#
_cell.length_a   1.000
_cell.length_b   1.000
_cell.length_c   1.000
_cell.angle_alpha   90.00
_cell.angle_beta   90.00
_cell.angle_gamma   90.00
#
_symmetry.space_group_name_H-M   'P 1'
#
loop_
_entity.id
_entity.type
_entity.pdbx_description
1 polymer ?
#
loop_
_entity_poly.entity_id
_entity_poly.type
_entity_poly.pdbx_seq_one_letter_code
_entity_poly.pdbx_strand_id
1 'polypeptide(L)'
;MILADKIINLRKKNGWSQEELAHKLGVSRQSISKYEGAQAVPDLDKILKLSQIFGVTTDYLIKDEMEEEIYTGEDSYEEDKPQYKVTMEMASEFLQIIKEAAKRIAFATWLCVISPICLIVLGAASEVEVFGIGEDFAGGVGMCVMFILVGIAVAIFVCTDMKQKKFEFLETKCFETEYGVTGMVKERKEQFHERYVRYNVIGVILCIFSVIPLFGGIAIFGDRDFPIVCMVGIMLFLISCGVYFFVLGGTQMAAMEKLLEEGDYTRAKKKISDKMGAF
;
A
#
# COMPACT_ATOMS: atom_id res chain seq x y z
N MET A 1 6.63 33.83 27.72
CA MET A 1 7.78 33.45 28.61
C MET A 1 8.98 33.11 27.76
N ILE A 2 10.13 33.73 27.95
CA ILE A 2 11.33 33.46 27.12
C ILE A 2 11.98 32.11 27.48
N LEU A 3 12.76 31.54 26.54
CA LEU A 3 13.44 30.25 26.71
C LEU A 3 14.19 30.11 28.04
N ALA A 4 14.90 31.17 28.47
CA ALA A 4 15.65 31.18 29.72
C ALA A 4 14.75 30.93 30.95
N ASP A 5 13.59 31.59 31.00
CA ASP A 5 12.63 31.43 32.11
C ASP A 5 12.05 29.99 32.11
N LYS A 6 11.78 29.43 30.94
CA LYS A 6 11.28 28.07 30.79
C LYS A 6 12.30 27.05 31.31
N ILE A 7 13.59 27.21 30.97
CA ILE A 7 14.64 26.32 31.46
C ILE A 7 14.74 26.41 33.00
N ILE A 8 14.68 27.62 33.59
CA ILE A 8 14.69 27.79 35.04
C ILE A 8 13.50 27.09 35.70
N ASN A 9 12.30 27.31 35.17
CA ASN A 9 11.08 26.79 35.76
C ASN A 9 11.06 25.24 35.67
N LEU A 10 11.38 24.67 34.51
CA LEU A 10 11.43 23.22 34.32
C LEU A 10 12.48 22.55 35.20
N ARG A 11 13.68 23.16 35.30
CA ARG A 11 14.72 22.67 36.20
C ARG A 11 14.28 22.67 37.66
N LYS A 12 13.71 23.80 38.14
CA LYS A 12 13.23 23.94 39.53
C LYS A 12 12.08 22.98 39.80
N LYS A 13 11.15 22.78 38.84
CA LYS A 13 10.04 21.85 38.95
C LYS A 13 10.51 20.40 39.13
N ASN A 14 11.60 20.04 38.46
CA ASN A 14 12.24 18.73 38.62
C ASN A 14 13.19 18.64 39.82
N GLY A 15 13.34 19.69 40.62
CA GLY A 15 14.19 19.71 41.81
C GLY A 15 15.71 19.69 41.52
N TRP A 16 16.13 19.99 40.30
CA TRP A 16 17.54 19.86 39.90
C TRP A 16 18.32 21.12 40.14
N SER A 17 19.61 20.97 40.56
CA SER A 17 20.59 22.02 40.55
C SER A 17 21.05 22.33 39.11
N GLN A 18 21.69 23.51 38.91
CA GLN A 18 22.32 23.83 37.62
C GLN A 18 23.41 22.82 37.23
N GLU A 19 24.07 22.20 38.19
CA GLU A 19 25.12 21.21 37.97
C GLU A 19 24.55 19.88 37.51
N GLU A 20 23.43 19.45 38.07
CA GLU A 20 22.70 18.24 37.64
C GLU A 20 22.13 18.41 36.25
N LEU A 21 21.55 19.57 35.92
CA LEU A 21 21.06 19.80 34.55
C LEU A 21 22.24 19.85 33.56
N ALA A 22 23.36 20.44 33.91
CA ALA A 22 24.58 20.48 33.11
C ALA A 22 25.11 19.08 32.82
N HIS A 23 25.15 18.19 33.82
CA HIS A 23 25.53 16.81 33.66
C HIS A 23 24.58 16.05 32.71
N LYS A 24 23.28 16.21 32.89
CA LYS A 24 22.27 15.59 32.01
C LYS A 24 22.37 16.06 30.56
N LEU A 25 22.59 17.35 30.34
CA LEU A 25 22.71 17.97 29.02
C LEU A 25 24.08 17.73 28.36
N GLY A 26 25.09 17.33 29.14
CA GLY A 26 26.47 17.15 28.68
C GLY A 26 27.19 18.46 28.37
N VAL A 27 26.95 19.48 29.19
CA VAL A 27 27.59 20.80 29.09
C VAL A 27 28.20 21.24 30.44
N SER A 28 28.94 22.36 30.46
CA SER A 28 29.45 22.91 31.71
C SER A 28 28.33 23.60 32.50
N ARG A 29 28.46 23.66 33.84
CA ARG A 29 27.58 24.46 34.72
C ARG A 29 27.50 25.91 34.28
N GLN A 30 28.63 26.48 33.82
CA GLN A 30 28.68 27.87 33.31
C GLN A 30 27.78 28.03 32.04
N SER A 31 27.69 27.03 31.20
CA SER A 31 26.79 27.07 30.03
C SER A 31 25.33 27.14 30.47
N ILE A 32 24.93 26.34 31.45
CA ILE A 32 23.55 26.37 31.99
C ILE A 32 23.27 27.76 32.62
N SER A 33 24.21 28.29 33.40
CA SER A 33 24.08 29.63 33.98
C SER A 33 23.89 30.72 32.93
N LYS A 34 24.60 30.64 31.80
CA LYS A 34 24.43 31.58 30.67
C LYS A 34 23.08 31.40 29.97
N TYR A 35 22.59 30.17 29.80
CA TYR A 35 21.28 29.88 29.21
C TYR A 35 20.15 30.42 30.10
N GLU A 36 20.22 30.18 31.42
CA GLU A 36 19.26 30.69 32.39
C GLU A 36 19.31 32.19 32.54
N GLY A 37 20.49 32.80 32.37
CA GLY A 37 20.68 34.24 32.40
C GLY A 37 20.41 34.98 31.09
N ALA A 38 19.88 34.28 30.06
CA ALA A 38 19.67 34.83 28.73
C ALA A 38 20.93 35.44 28.06
N GLN A 39 22.13 35.06 28.53
CA GLN A 39 23.42 35.52 27.98
C GLN A 39 23.90 34.69 26.79
N ALA A 40 23.32 33.50 26.59
CA ALA A 40 23.59 32.68 25.45
C ALA A 40 22.33 31.87 25.13
N VAL A 41 22.13 31.55 23.84
CA VAL A 41 21.06 30.66 23.37
C VAL A 41 21.67 29.29 23.11
N PRO A 42 21.06 28.19 23.62
CA PRO A 42 21.48 26.85 23.26
C PRO A 42 21.36 26.61 21.76
N ASP A 43 22.25 25.82 21.17
CA ASP A 43 22.14 25.35 19.81
C ASP A 43 20.96 24.40 19.66
N LEU A 44 20.55 24.10 18.41
CA LEU A 44 19.40 23.26 18.11
C LEU A 44 19.51 21.86 18.74
N ASP A 45 20.71 21.26 18.73
CA ASP A 45 20.95 19.96 19.35
C ASP A 45 20.76 20.01 20.88
N LYS A 46 21.09 21.09 21.52
CA LYS A 46 20.89 21.28 22.97
C LYS A 46 19.40 21.53 23.27
N ILE A 47 18.68 22.24 22.40
CA ILE A 47 17.23 22.46 22.56
C ILE A 47 16.49 21.12 22.43
N LEU A 48 16.86 20.28 21.46
CA LEU A 48 16.30 18.92 21.30
C LEU A 48 16.56 18.05 22.54
N LYS A 49 17.80 18.11 23.11
CA LYS A 49 18.11 17.38 24.33
C LYS A 49 17.37 17.93 25.53
N LEU A 50 17.19 19.25 25.64
CA LEU A 50 16.42 19.87 26.73
C LEU A 50 14.96 19.44 26.67
N SER A 51 14.36 19.37 25.49
CA SER A 51 12.98 18.89 25.33
C SER A 51 12.84 17.44 25.81
N GLN A 52 13.80 16.56 25.50
CA GLN A 52 13.84 15.19 25.97
C GLN A 52 14.05 15.07 27.48
N ILE A 53 15.00 15.85 28.05
CA ILE A 53 15.32 15.82 29.46
C ILE A 53 14.15 16.31 30.33
N PHE A 54 13.41 17.32 29.85
CA PHE A 54 12.26 17.88 30.56
C PHE A 54 10.93 17.23 30.20
N GLY A 55 10.86 16.40 29.17
CA GLY A 55 9.63 15.77 28.70
C GLY A 55 8.64 16.79 28.09
N VAL A 56 9.11 17.87 27.51
CA VAL A 56 8.28 18.92 26.89
C VAL A 56 8.58 19.05 25.42
N THR A 57 7.64 19.62 24.63
CA THR A 57 7.84 19.80 23.19
C THR A 57 8.89 20.87 22.91
N THR A 58 9.62 20.73 21.79
CA THR A 58 10.56 21.75 21.30
C THR A 58 9.84 23.08 21.00
N ASP A 59 8.60 22.99 20.50
CA ASP A 59 7.74 24.15 20.23
C ASP A 59 7.46 24.96 21.51
N TYR A 60 7.20 24.26 22.63
CA TYR A 60 7.03 24.92 23.92
C TYR A 60 8.32 25.68 24.33
N LEU A 61 9.49 25.08 24.12
CA LEU A 61 10.75 25.74 24.48
C LEU A 61 11.03 26.96 23.60
N ILE A 62 10.76 26.90 22.29
CA ILE A 62 11.18 27.92 21.32
C ILE A 62 10.18 29.08 21.20
N LYS A 63 8.86 28.81 21.27
CA LYS A 63 7.83 29.84 21.07
C LYS A 63 7.50 30.57 22.38
N ASP A 64 7.80 31.84 22.44
CA ASP A 64 7.58 32.68 23.65
C ASP A 64 6.10 32.82 24.03
N GLU A 65 5.19 32.65 23.07
CA GLU A 65 3.73 32.79 23.25
C GLU A 65 3.08 31.59 23.94
N MET A 66 3.77 30.42 24.00
CA MET A 66 3.25 29.22 24.64
C MET A 66 3.59 29.21 26.13
N GLU A 67 2.59 29.46 26.97
CA GLU A 67 2.71 29.47 28.44
C GLU A 67 2.35 28.13 29.08
N GLU A 68 1.50 27.29 28.40
CA GLU A 68 1.14 25.96 28.87
C GLU A 68 2.23 24.95 28.54
N GLU A 69 2.68 24.24 29.59
CA GLU A 69 3.61 23.12 29.44
C GLU A 69 2.88 21.97 28.71
N ILE A 70 3.20 21.78 27.44
CA ILE A 70 2.73 20.61 26.72
C ILE A 70 3.74 19.50 27.01
N TYR A 71 3.41 18.64 27.99
CA TYR A 71 4.18 17.42 28.24
C TYR A 71 4.04 16.51 27.05
N THR A 72 5.16 16.06 26.53
CA THR A 72 5.19 14.82 25.75
C THR A 72 4.90 13.74 26.79
N GLY A 73 3.65 13.24 26.85
CA GLY A 73 3.35 12.07 27.66
C GLY A 73 4.38 10.99 27.36
N GLU A 74 4.59 10.04 28.28
CA GLU A 74 5.49 8.88 28.14
C GLU A 74 5.17 8.00 26.92
N ASP A 75 4.17 8.36 26.12
CA ASP A 75 3.97 7.87 24.78
C ASP A 75 5.07 8.43 23.85
N SER A 76 6.25 7.86 24.02
CA SER A 76 7.22 7.65 22.95
C SER A 76 7.36 8.78 21.92
N TYR A 77 8.28 9.73 22.14
CA TYR A 77 9.32 9.87 21.14
C TYR A 77 10.37 8.75 21.39
N GLU A 78 9.97 7.49 21.38
CA GLU A 78 10.73 6.56 20.60
C GLU A 78 10.81 7.26 19.24
N GLU A 79 11.94 7.87 18.90
CA GLU A 79 12.36 7.90 17.51
C GLU A 79 11.97 6.51 17.02
N ASP A 80 10.92 6.44 16.18
CA ASP A 80 10.68 5.32 15.31
C ASP A 80 11.95 5.24 14.46
N LYS A 81 13.05 4.76 15.07
CA LYS A 81 14.21 4.29 14.32
C LYS A 81 13.60 3.24 13.46
N PRO A 82 13.51 3.46 12.15
CA PRO A 82 12.83 2.54 11.29
C PRO A 82 13.47 1.19 11.52
N GLN A 83 12.70 0.29 12.10
CA GLN A 83 13.14 -1.03 12.55
C GLN A 83 13.62 -1.85 11.34
N TYR A 84 13.34 -1.36 10.15
CA TYR A 84 13.64 -2.00 8.87
C TYR A 84 14.37 -1.03 7.94
N LYS A 85 15.56 -1.46 7.50
CA LYS A 85 16.34 -0.76 6.46
C LYS A 85 16.24 -1.54 5.16
N VAL A 86 15.73 -0.90 4.12
CA VAL A 86 15.60 -1.50 2.78
C VAL A 86 16.86 -1.20 1.97
N THR A 87 17.64 -2.24 1.70
CA THR A 87 18.85 -2.14 0.87
C THR A 87 18.51 -2.16 -0.62
N MET A 88 19.47 -1.77 -1.46
CA MET A 88 19.34 -1.81 -2.92
C MET A 88 19.01 -3.21 -3.44
N GLU A 89 19.63 -4.24 -2.87
CA GLU A 89 19.38 -5.64 -3.23
C GLU A 89 17.96 -6.06 -2.87
N MET A 90 17.51 -5.75 -1.65
CA MET A 90 16.14 -6.07 -1.19
C MET A 90 15.09 -5.38 -2.05
N ALA A 91 15.28 -4.12 -2.41
CA ALA A 91 14.37 -3.38 -3.27
C ALA A 91 14.30 -3.99 -4.69
N SER A 92 15.44 -4.38 -5.25
CA SER A 92 15.50 -5.00 -6.57
C SER A 92 14.89 -6.40 -6.58
N GLU A 93 15.15 -7.23 -5.53
CA GLU A 93 14.54 -8.54 -5.34
C GLU A 93 13.01 -8.42 -5.22
N PHE A 94 12.53 -7.49 -4.41
CA PHE A 94 11.10 -7.23 -4.25
C PHE A 94 10.44 -6.87 -5.58
N LEU A 95 11.00 -5.92 -6.34
CA LEU A 95 10.43 -5.52 -7.63
C LEU A 95 10.43 -6.66 -8.65
N GLN A 96 11.43 -7.55 -8.63
CA GLN A 96 11.46 -8.72 -9.50
C GLN A 96 10.40 -9.75 -9.10
N ILE A 97 10.26 -10.05 -7.81
CA ILE A 97 9.23 -10.97 -7.30
C ILE A 97 7.84 -10.44 -7.65
N ILE A 98 7.58 -9.15 -7.45
CA ILE A 98 6.28 -8.56 -7.79
C ILE A 98 6.01 -8.58 -9.30
N LYS A 99 7.01 -8.37 -10.14
CA LYS A 99 6.85 -8.46 -11.59
C LYS A 99 6.41 -9.85 -12.05
N GLU A 100 6.92 -10.91 -11.44
CA GLU A 100 6.47 -12.29 -11.70
C GLU A 100 5.10 -12.57 -11.05
N ALA A 101 4.91 -12.09 -9.83
CA ALA A 101 3.65 -12.22 -9.11
C ALA A 101 2.49 -11.54 -9.85
N ALA A 102 2.70 -10.34 -10.38
CA ALA A 102 1.71 -9.60 -11.16
C ALA A 102 1.16 -10.39 -12.34
N LYS A 103 2.02 -11.13 -13.07
CA LYS A 103 1.57 -12.01 -14.16
C LYS A 103 0.70 -13.16 -13.68
N ARG A 104 1.08 -13.78 -12.54
CA ARG A 104 0.34 -14.89 -11.94
C ARG A 104 -1.01 -14.44 -11.39
N ILE A 105 -1.02 -13.31 -10.68
CA ILE A 105 -2.24 -12.69 -10.13
C ILE A 105 -3.18 -12.29 -11.25
N ALA A 106 -2.68 -11.62 -12.31
CA ALA A 106 -3.48 -11.26 -13.47
C ALA A 106 -4.08 -12.47 -14.17
N PHE A 107 -3.30 -13.57 -14.32
CA PHE A 107 -3.79 -14.82 -14.90
C PHE A 107 -4.84 -15.50 -14.01
N ALA A 108 -4.64 -15.54 -12.70
CA ALA A 108 -5.62 -16.11 -11.78
C ALA A 108 -6.92 -15.30 -11.77
N THR A 109 -6.85 -13.97 -11.80
CA THR A 109 -8.03 -13.10 -11.92
C THR A 109 -8.75 -13.35 -13.25
N TRP A 110 -8.00 -13.48 -14.34
CA TRP A 110 -8.55 -13.82 -15.65
C TRP A 110 -9.31 -15.16 -15.63
N LEU A 111 -8.75 -16.22 -15.00
CA LEU A 111 -9.40 -17.51 -14.81
C LEU A 111 -10.70 -17.38 -14.02
N CYS A 112 -10.74 -16.59 -12.96
CA CYS A 112 -11.95 -16.36 -12.17
C CYS A 112 -13.06 -15.73 -13.02
N VAL A 113 -12.73 -14.72 -13.85
CA VAL A 113 -13.75 -14.02 -14.65
C VAL A 113 -14.29 -14.88 -15.79
N ILE A 114 -13.48 -15.77 -16.39
CA ILE A 114 -13.94 -16.66 -17.45
C ILE A 114 -14.62 -17.92 -16.93
N SER A 115 -14.46 -18.26 -15.66
CA SER A 115 -14.96 -19.53 -15.09
C SER A 115 -16.47 -19.76 -15.30
N PRO A 116 -17.39 -18.77 -15.23
CA PRO A 116 -18.81 -19.00 -15.43
C PRO A 116 -19.22 -19.15 -16.90
N ILE A 117 -18.35 -18.82 -17.86
CA ILE A 117 -18.71 -18.86 -19.29
C ILE A 117 -19.15 -20.28 -19.72
N CYS A 118 -18.41 -21.28 -19.27
CA CYS A 118 -18.73 -22.69 -19.62
C CYS A 118 -20.12 -23.08 -19.10
N LEU A 119 -20.46 -22.72 -17.87
CA LEU A 119 -21.75 -22.97 -17.24
C LEU A 119 -22.88 -22.28 -18.02
N ILE A 120 -22.70 -21.02 -18.36
CA ILE A 120 -23.69 -20.18 -19.05
C ILE A 120 -23.94 -20.73 -20.45
N VAL A 121 -22.88 -21.05 -21.20
CA VAL A 121 -23.00 -21.55 -22.59
C VAL A 121 -23.57 -22.96 -22.63
N LEU A 122 -23.16 -23.88 -21.73
CA LEU A 122 -23.69 -25.22 -21.64
C LEU A 122 -25.17 -25.24 -21.20
N GLY A 123 -25.54 -24.37 -20.26
CA GLY A 123 -26.94 -24.21 -19.83
C GLY A 123 -27.84 -23.79 -20.99
N ALA A 124 -27.47 -22.79 -21.76
CA ALA A 124 -28.24 -22.38 -22.93
C ALA A 124 -28.24 -23.42 -24.07
N ALA A 125 -27.17 -24.19 -24.20
CA ALA A 125 -27.11 -25.28 -25.21
C ALA A 125 -28.05 -26.43 -24.85
N SER A 126 -28.30 -26.72 -23.58
CA SER A 126 -29.23 -27.77 -23.14
C SER A 126 -30.69 -27.36 -23.35
N GLU A 127 -31.06 -26.08 -23.13
CA GLU A 127 -32.42 -25.61 -23.40
C GLU A 127 -32.84 -25.73 -24.85
N VAL A 128 -31.93 -25.61 -25.81
CA VAL A 128 -32.21 -25.67 -27.26
C VAL A 128 -31.96 -27.08 -27.84
N GLU A 129 -31.59 -28.05 -27.00
CA GLU A 129 -31.22 -29.42 -27.39
C GLU A 129 -30.17 -29.51 -28.51
N VAL A 130 -29.30 -28.47 -28.64
CA VAL A 130 -28.31 -28.36 -29.75
C VAL A 130 -27.40 -29.57 -29.84
N PHE A 131 -27.10 -30.22 -28.69
CA PHE A 131 -26.22 -31.40 -28.64
C PHE A 131 -26.90 -32.65 -28.06
N GLY A 132 -28.23 -32.64 -27.84
CA GLY A 132 -28.94 -33.74 -27.15
C GLY A 132 -28.49 -33.94 -25.70
N ILE A 133 -27.99 -32.89 -25.07
CA ILE A 133 -27.48 -32.89 -23.69
C ILE A 133 -28.62 -32.48 -22.74
N GLY A 134 -28.93 -33.34 -21.76
CA GLY A 134 -29.93 -33.02 -20.75
C GLY A 134 -29.47 -31.86 -19.84
N GLU A 135 -30.44 -31.09 -19.35
CA GLU A 135 -30.19 -29.91 -18.49
C GLU A 135 -29.35 -30.24 -17.25
N ASP A 136 -29.66 -31.34 -16.55
CA ASP A 136 -28.95 -31.79 -15.36
C ASP A 136 -27.47 -32.09 -15.65
N PHE A 137 -27.18 -32.70 -16.80
CA PHE A 137 -25.81 -33.02 -17.21
C PHE A 137 -25.04 -31.76 -17.60
N ALA A 138 -25.64 -30.85 -18.36
CA ALA A 138 -25.04 -29.58 -18.76
C ALA A 138 -24.71 -28.70 -17.53
N GLY A 139 -25.67 -28.60 -16.60
CA GLY A 139 -25.47 -27.87 -15.33
C GLY A 139 -24.38 -28.50 -14.47
N GLY A 140 -24.39 -29.84 -14.33
CA GLY A 140 -23.38 -30.55 -13.53
C GLY A 140 -21.96 -30.39 -14.09
N VAL A 141 -21.77 -30.56 -15.39
CA VAL A 141 -20.45 -30.38 -16.04
C VAL A 141 -20.00 -28.92 -15.99
N GLY A 142 -20.90 -27.98 -16.29
CA GLY A 142 -20.59 -26.56 -16.24
C GLY A 142 -20.14 -26.11 -14.85
N MET A 143 -20.82 -26.59 -13.81
CA MET A 143 -20.46 -26.27 -12.40
C MET A 143 -19.13 -26.92 -12.01
N CYS A 144 -18.87 -28.15 -12.38
CA CYS A 144 -17.59 -28.81 -12.15
C CYS A 144 -16.42 -28.04 -12.80
N VAL A 145 -16.56 -27.64 -14.06
CA VAL A 145 -15.52 -26.83 -14.75
C VAL A 145 -15.32 -25.50 -14.07
N MET A 146 -16.38 -24.80 -13.67
CA MET A 146 -16.30 -23.53 -12.95
C MET A 146 -15.51 -23.69 -11.65
N PHE A 147 -15.85 -24.71 -10.80
CA PHE A 147 -15.14 -24.92 -9.54
C PHE A 147 -13.68 -25.33 -9.74
N ILE A 148 -13.36 -26.11 -10.76
CA ILE A 148 -11.97 -26.46 -11.09
C ILE A 148 -11.18 -25.21 -11.45
N LEU A 149 -11.69 -24.34 -12.32
CA LEU A 149 -11.01 -23.10 -12.71
C LEU A 149 -10.82 -22.14 -11.55
N VAL A 150 -11.85 -21.96 -10.72
CA VAL A 150 -11.77 -21.15 -9.50
C VAL A 150 -10.77 -21.75 -8.51
N GLY A 151 -10.78 -23.07 -8.31
CA GLY A 151 -9.83 -23.76 -7.42
C GLY A 151 -8.37 -23.55 -7.87
N ILE A 152 -8.10 -23.64 -9.17
CA ILE A 152 -6.77 -23.35 -9.74
C ILE A 152 -6.39 -21.87 -9.48
N ALA A 153 -7.32 -20.94 -9.71
CA ALA A 153 -7.07 -19.53 -9.50
C ALA A 153 -6.75 -19.21 -8.03
N VAL A 154 -7.52 -19.76 -7.08
CA VAL A 154 -7.28 -19.62 -5.64
C VAL A 154 -5.92 -20.19 -5.25
N ALA A 155 -5.56 -21.36 -5.76
CA ALA A 155 -4.25 -21.97 -5.52
C ALA A 155 -3.10 -21.05 -6.00
N ILE A 156 -3.24 -20.41 -7.17
CA ILE A 156 -2.26 -19.45 -7.68
C ILE A 156 -2.16 -18.22 -6.76
N PHE A 157 -3.29 -17.68 -6.28
CA PHE A 157 -3.29 -16.54 -5.34
C PHE A 157 -2.56 -16.89 -4.07
N VAL A 158 -2.92 -18.00 -3.41
CA VAL A 158 -2.29 -18.44 -2.15
C VAL A 158 -0.77 -18.68 -2.32
N CYS A 159 -0.38 -19.39 -3.39
CA CYS A 159 1.04 -19.64 -3.67
C CYS A 159 1.81 -18.34 -3.97
N THR A 160 1.16 -17.35 -4.55
CA THR A 160 1.79 -16.06 -4.88
C THR A 160 1.91 -15.18 -3.64
N ASP A 161 0.87 -15.16 -2.79
CA ASP A 161 0.87 -14.45 -1.52
C ASP A 161 1.97 -14.94 -0.57
N MET A 162 2.12 -16.26 -0.44
CA MET A 162 3.18 -16.86 0.40
C MET A 162 4.58 -16.38 0.03
N LYS A 163 4.84 -16.11 -1.26
CA LYS A 163 6.15 -15.60 -1.72
C LYS A 163 6.35 -14.11 -1.39
N GLN A 164 5.26 -13.35 -1.22
CA GLN A 164 5.31 -11.92 -0.91
C GLN A 164 5.38 -11.64 0.59
N LYS A 165 5.03 -12.61 1.46
CA LYS A 165 5.04 -12.46 2.94
C LYS A 165 6.37 -11.96 3.50
N LYS A 166 7.49 -12.31 2.87
CA LYS A 166 8.82 -11.78 3.26
C LYS A 166 8.87 -10.25 3.27
N PHE A 167 8.05 -9.59 2.46
CA PHE A 167 8.02 -8.15 2.25
C PHE A 167 6.76 -7.46 2.81
N GLU A 168 5.96 -8.17 3.62
CA GLU A 168 4.74 -7.64 4.24
C GLU A 168 5.01 -6.40 5.11
N PHE A 169 6.22 -6.31 5.69
CA PHE A 169 6.63 -5.13 6.46
C PHE A 169 6.64 -3.83 5.66
N LEU A 170 6.80 -3.89 4.32
CA LEU A 170 6.74 -2.70 3.46
C LEU A 170 5.33 -2.06 3.42
N GLU A 171 4.29 -2.84 3.70
CA GLU A 171 2.90 -2.36 3.75
C GLU A 171 2.52 -1.81 5.12
N THR A 172 2.94 -2.50 6.18
CA THR A 172 2.45 -2.29 7.54
C THR A 172 3.37 -1.41 8.38
N LYS A 173 4.70 -1.44 8.13
CA LYS A 173 5.68 -0.79 9.00
C LYS A 173 6.39 0.37 8.31
N CYS A 174 6.82 1.35 9.11
CA CYS A 174 7.71 2.40 8.63
C CYS A 174 9.11 1.83 8.44
N PHE A 175 9.77 2.16 7.33
CA PHE A 175 11.12 1.71 6.98
C PHE A 175 11.96 2.88 6.46
N GLU A 176 13.29 2.73 6.50
CA GLU A 176 14.23 3.62 5.81
C GLU A 176 14.80 2.94 4.58
N THR A 177 14.94 3.70 3.51
CA THR A 177 15.62 3.24 2.30
C THR A 177 17.10 3.64 2.35
N GLU A 178 17.97 2.74 1.91
CA GLU A 178 19.38 3.05 1.71
C GLU A 178 19.57 4.11 0.64
N TYR A 179 20.71 4.84 0.72
CA TYR A 179 21.05 5.86 -0.27
C TYR A 179 20.99 5.30 -1.69
N GLY A 180 20.25 5.98 -2.58
CA GLY A 180 20.09 5.59 -3.98
C GLY A 180 18.88 4.70 -4.28
N VAL A 181 18.29 4.00 -3.30
CA VAL A 181 17.10 3.14 -3.52
C VAL A 181 15.93 3.93 -4.06
N THR A 182 15.61 5.06 -3.41
CA THR A 182 14.51 5.94 -3.84
C THR A 182 14.72 6.46 -5.26
N GLY A 183 15.95 6.84 -5.61
CA GLY A 183 16.30 7.28 -6.96
C GLY A 183 16.09 6.19 -8.01
N MET A 184 16.59 4.98 -7.74
CA MET A 184 16.43 3.82 -8.62
C MET A 184 14.96 3.44 -8.83
N VAL A 185 14.16 3.43 -7.76
CA VAL A 185 12.73 3.08 -7.84
C VAL A 185 11.96 4.16 -8.61
N LYS A 186 12.27 5.43 -8.40
CA LYS A 186 11.64 6.55 -9.12
C LYS A 186 11.92 6.49 -10.61
N GLU A 187 13.17 6.24 -10.99
CA GLU A 187 13.55 6.06 -12.39
C GLU A 187 12.80 4.88 -13.04
N ARG A 188 12.75 3.73 -12.35
CA ARG A 188 11.98 2.56 -12.84
C ARG A 188 10.48 2.85 -12.94
N LYS A 189 9.92 3.64 -12.02
CA LYS A 189 8.51 4.06 -12.04
C LYS A 189 8.24 4.93 -13.28
N GLU A 190 9.10 5.89 -13.58
CA GLU A 190 9.00 6.74 -14.78
C GLU A 190 9.08 5.91 -16.06
N GLN A 191 10.06 5.00 -16.17
CA GLN A 191 10.20 4.10 -17.32
C GLN A 191 9.00 3.15 -17.47
N PHE A 192 8.38 2.73 -16.37
CA PHE A 192 7.21 1.86 -16.40
C PHE A 192 5.93 2.63 -16.69
N HIS A 193 5.86 3.92 -16.39
CA HIS A 193 4.66 4.74 -16.50
C HIS A 193 4.00 4.67 -17.88
N GLU A 194 4.77 4.75 -18.97
CA GLU A 194 4.23 4.62 -20.33
C GLU A 194 3.58 3.25 -20.58
N ARG A 195 4.17 2.18 -20.05
CA ARG A 195 3.61 0.81 -20.15
C ARG A 195 2.33 0.68 -19.31
N TYR A 196 2.32 1.25 -18.14
CA TYR A 196 1.15 1.29 -17.27
C TYR A 196 -0.03 1.99 -17.93
N VAL A 197 0.20 3.18 -18.52
CA VAL A 197 -0.82 3.91 -19.27
C VAL A 197 -1.35 3.08 -20.44
N ARG A 198 -0.46 2.43 -21.21
CA ARG A 198 -0.89 1.54 -22.32
C ARG A 198 -1.74 0.37 -21.83
N TYR A 199 -1.39 -0.29 -20.73
CA TYR A 199 -2.19 -1.37 -20.16
C TYR A 199 -3.57 -0.89 -19.74
N ASN A 200 -3.67 0.26 -19.09
CA ASN A 200 -4.94 0.85 -18.69
C ASN A 200 -5.79 1.23 -19.92
N VAL A 201 -5.22 1.85 -20.94
CA VAL A 201 -5.94 2.22 -22.17
C VAL A 201 -6.46 0.97 -22.87
N ILE A 202 -5.64 -0.07 -23.04
CA ILE A 202 -6.07 -1.34 -23.65
C ILE A 202 -7.19 -1.97 -22.81
N GLY A 203 -7.06 -2.01 -21.50
CA GLY A 203 -8.08 -2.55 -20.59
C GLY A 203 -9.41 -1.81 -20.72
N VAL A 204 -9.40 -0.47 -20.73
CA VAL A 204 -10.61 0.36 -20.90
C VAL A 204 -11.26 0.10 -22.26
N ILE A 205 -10.47 0.10 -23.34
CA ILE A 205 -10.97 -0.16 -24.70
C ILE A 205 -11.65 -1.53 -24.77
N LEU A 206 -11.00 -2.59 -24.24
CA LEU A 206 -11.58 -3.94 -24.23
C LEU A 206 -12.87 -4.01 -23.42
N CYS A 207 -12.94 -3.35 -22.26
CA CYS A 207 -14.15 -3.32 -21.45
C CYS A 207 -15.29 -2.56 -22.15
N ILE A 208 -15.01 -1.42 -22.78
CA ILE A 208 -16.05 -0.67 -23.51
C ILE A 208 -16.53 -1.46 -24.74
N PHE A 209 -15.62 -2.00 -25.54
CA PHE A 209 -15.98 -2.74 -26.76
C PHE A 209 -16.56 -4.13 -26.48
N SER A 210 -16.42 -4.64 -25.25
CA SER A 210 -17.01 -5.94 -24.87
C SER A 210 -18.54 -5.98 -25.00
N VAL A 211 -19.19 -4.84 -24.96
CA VAL A 211 -20.66 -4.72 -25.06
C VAL A 211 -21.14 -4.82 -26.52
N ILE A 212 -20.28 -4.54 -27.51
CA ILE A 212 -20.65 -4.53 -28.94
C ILE A 212 -21.15 -5.91 -29.41
N PRO A 213 -20.49 -7.06 -29.11
CA PRO A 213 -20.99 -8.38 -29.49
C PRO A 213 -22.41 -8.64 -29.01
N LEU A 214 -22.76 -8.19 -27.79
CA LEU A 214 -24.08 -8.40 -27.22
C LEU A 214 -25.17 -7.67 -28.03
N PHE A 215 -25.00 -6.36 -28.27
CA PHE A 215 -25.95 -5.59 -29.06
C PHE A 215 -25.99 -6.04 -30.53
N GLY A 216 -24.83 -6.36 -31.11
CA GLY A 216 -24.73 -6.95 -32.44
C GLY A 216 -25.46 -8.29 -32.55
N GLY A 217 -25.33 -9.14 -31.55
CA GLY A 217 -26.02 -10.43 -31.45
C GLY A 217 -27.54 -10.26 -31.40
N ILE A 218 -28.04 -9.38 -30.55
CA ILE A 218 -29.48 -9.07 -30.46
C ILE A 218 -30.02 -8.58 -31.82
N ALA A 219 -29.29 -7.68 -32.49
CA ALA A 219 -29.72 -7.13 -33.79
C ALA A 219 -29.74 -8.15 -34.93
N ILE A 220 -28.81 -9.17 -34.91
CA ILE A 220 -28.67 -10.15 -35.98
C ILE A 220 -29.57 -11.35 -35.74
N PHE A 221 -29.62 -11.87 -34.50
CA PHE A 221 -30.27 -13.13 -34.17
C PHE A 221 -31.70 -12.96 -33.65
N GLY A 222 -32.14 -11.74 -33.30
CA GLY A 222 -33.47 -11.45 -32.77
C GLY A 222 -33.75 -12.23 -31.49
N ASP A 223 -34.84 -12.99 -31.45
CA ASP A 223 -35.31 -13.71 -30.26
C ASP A 223 -34.68 -15.10 -30.08
N ARG A 224 -33.53 -15.36 -30.69
CA ARG A 224 -32.84 -16.66 -30.52
C ARG A 224 -31.95 -16.62 -29.28
N ASP A 225 -32.31 -17.37 -28.24
CA ASP A 225 -31.63 -17.35 -26.95
C ASP A 225 -30.19 -17.86 -27.01
N PHE A 226 -29.95 -19.01 -27.63
CA PHE A 226 -28.60 -19.60 -27.64
C PHE A 226 -27.51 -18.74 -28.28
N PRO A 227 -27.67 -18.14 -29.46
CA PRO A 227 -26.67 -17.21 -30.01
C PRO A 227 -26.44 -16.00 -29.13
N ILE A 228 -27.47 -15.46 -28.47
CA ILE A 228 -27.35 -14.30 -27.57
C ILE A 228 -26.50 -14.65 -26.36
N VAL A 229 -26.74 -15.84 -25.77
CA VAL A 229 -25.92 -16.33 -24.64
C VAL A 229 -24.46 -16.56 -25.05
N CYS A 230 -24.19 -17.03 -26.26
CA CYS A 230 -22.82 -17.09 -26.77
C CYS A 230 -22.17 -15.70 -26.86
N MET A 231 -22.93 -14.63 -27.23
CA MET A 231 -22.42 -13.27 -27.26
C MET A 231 -22.13 -12.74 -25.84
N VAL A 232 -22.91 -13.15 -24.83
CA VAL A 232 -22.59 -12.88 -23.42
C VAL A 232 -21.26 -13.55 -23.03
N GLY A 233 -21.02 -14.77 -23.47
CA GLY A 233 -19.73 -15.45 -23.26
C GLY A 233 -18.56 -14.70 -23.88
N ILE A 234 -18.71 -14.18 -25.11
CA ILE A 234 -17.69 -13.36 -25.78
C ILE A 234 -17.48 -12.03 -25.00
N MET A 235 -18.55 -11.39 -24.53
CA MET A 235 -18.49 -10.19 -23.71
C MET A 235 -17.67 -10.42 -22.44
N LEU A 236 -17.97 -11.49 -21.70
CA LEU A 236 -17.23 -11.86 -20.48
C LEU A 236 -15.76 -12.16 -20.76
N PHE A 237 -15.46 -12.82 -21.88
CA PHE A 237 -14.08 -13.08 -22.31
C PHE A 237 -13.32 -11.78 -22.59
N LEU A 238 -13.91 -10.81 -23.28
CA LEU A 238 -13.29 -9.51 -23.54
C LEU A 238 -13.08 -8.72 -22.26
N ILE A 239 -14.05 -8.73 -21.34
CA ILE A 239 -13.92 -8.11 -20.02
C ILE A 239 -12.75 -8.76 -19.25
N SER A 240 -12.64 -10.09 -19.25
CA SER A 240 -11.57 -10.80 -18.55
C SER A 240 -10.19 -10.40 -19.08
N CYS A 241 -10.05 -10.22 -20.39
CA CYS A 241 -8.83 -9.70 -21.00
C CYS A 241 -8.53 -8.26 -20.56
N GLY A 242 -9.54 -7.39 -20.44
CA GLY A 242 -9.39 -6.04 -19.92
C GLY A 242 -8.91 -6.02 -18.47
N VAL A 243 -9.55 -6.83 -17.62
CA VAL A 243 -9.17 -6.99 -16.21
C VAL A 243 -7.73 -7.51 -16.06
N TYR A 244 -7.32 -8.45 -16.90
CA TYR A 244 -5.93 -8.94 -16.92
C TYR A 244 -4.92 -7.80 -17.06
N PHE A 245 -5.12 -6.87 -17.99
CA PHE A 245 -4.22 -5.74 -18.20
C PHE A 245 -4.24 -4.76 -17.02
N PHE A 246 -5.40 -4.48 -16.43
CA PHE A 246 -5.51 -3.63 -15.23
C PHE A 246 -4.73 -4.22 -14.06
N VAL A 247 -4.93 -5.50 -13.77
CA VAL A 247 -4.26 -6.16 -12.66
C VAL A 247 -2.75 -6.24 -12.89
N LEU A 248 -2.32 -6.56 -14.12
CA LEU A 248 -0.91 -6.65 -14.48
C LEU A 248 -0.19 -5.31 -14.29
N GLY A 249 -0.80 -4.20 -14.71
CA GLY A 249 -0.24 -2.86 -14.55
C GLY A 249 -0.32 -2.35 -13.12
N GLY A 250 -1.50 -2.47 -12.50
CA GLY A 250 -1.79 -1.97 -11.17
C GLY A 250 -0.89 -2.59 -10.09
N THR A 251 -0.70 -3.91 -10.11
CA THR A 251 0.15 -4.62 -9.13
C THR A 251 1.60 -4.14 -9.20
N GLN A 252 2.15 -3.92 -10.40
CA GLN A 252 3.52 -3.44 -10.54
C GLN A 252 3.67 -1.97 -10.11
N MET A 253 2.69 -1.12 -10.42
CA MET A 253 2.69 0.28 -10.02
C MET A 253 2.59 0.42 -8.50
N ALA A 254 1.66 -0.30 -7.88
CA ALA A 254 1.48 -0.33 -6.43
C ALA A 254 2.76 -0.76 -5.68
N ALA A 255 3.53 -1.71 -6.23
CA ALA A 255 4.80 -2.13 -5.62
C ALA A 255 5.85 -1.01 -5.60
N MET A 256 5.91 -0.19 -6.64
CA MET A 256 6.81 0.97 -6.68
C MET A 256 6.36 2.06 -5.71
N GLU A 257 5.05 2.29 -5.60
CA GLU A 257 4.47 3.24 -4.64
C GLU A 257 4.69 2.79 -3.19
N LYS A 258 4.66 1.48 -2.90
CA LYS A 258 5.01 0.93 -1.58
C LYS A 258 6.44 1.28 -1.17
N LEU A 259 7.41 1.10 -2.08
CA LEU A 259 8.82 1.43 -1.82
C LEU A 259 9.08 2.93 -1.72
N LEU A 260 8.30 3.76 -2.41
CA LEU A 260 8.40 5.22 -2.35
C LEU A 260 7.58 5.83 -1.20
N GLU A 261 6.82 5.03 -0.47
CA GLU A 261 5.84 5.48 0.54
C GLU A 261 4.87 6.55 0.00
N GLU A 262 4.40 6.36 -1.23
CA GLU A 262 3.47 7.26 -1.93
C GLU A 262 2.02 6.72 -1.91
N GLY A 263 1.06 7.56 -2.23
CA GLY A 263 -0.35 7.18 -2.38
C GLY A 263 -0.98 6.61 -1.11
N ASP A 264 -1.40 5.35 -1.17
CA ASP A 264 -2.02 4.65 -0.04
C ASP A 264 -1.00 4.14 0.99
N TYR A 265 0.28 4.16 0.67
CA TYR A 265 1.38 3.64 1.50
C TYR A 265 2.16 4.74 2.24
N THR A 266 1.62 5.95 2.37
CA THR A 266 2.26 7.05 3.11
C THR A 266 2.44 6.69 4.59
N ARG A 267 3.51 7.19 5.22
CA ARG A 267 3.81 6.97 6.65
C ARG A 267 2.63 7.33 7.57
N ALA A 268 1.89 8.37 7.23
CA ALA A 268 0.70 8.77 7.99
C ALA A 268 -0.41 7.69 7.94
N LYS A 269 -0.67 7.09 6.78
CA LYS A 269 -1.67 6.02 6.63
C LYS A 269 -1.21 4.73 7.30
N LYS A 270 0.07 4.37 7.22
CA LYS A 270 0.66 3.21 7.91
C LYS A 270 0.50 3.33 9.43
N LYS A 271 0.78 4.49 10.01
CA LYS A 271 0.59 4.74 11.46
C LYS A 271 -0.87 4.61 11.91
N ILE A 272 -1.83 4.99 11.06
CA ILE A 272 -3.26 4.82 11.35
C ILE A 272 -3.65 3.33 11.31
N SER A 273 -3.14 2.59 10.33
CA SER A 273 -3.39 1.15 10.18
C SER A 273 -2.82 0.34 11.35
N ASP A 274 -1.61 0.64 11.80
CA ASP A 274 -0.98 0.00 12.98
C ASP A 274 -1.80 0.22 14.26
N LYS A 275 -2.33 1.44 14.46
CA LYS A 275 -3.20 1.74 15.60
C LYS A 275 -4.55 1.04 15.55
N MET A 276 -5.12 0.80 14.35
CA MET A 276 -6.38 0.08 14.20
C MET A 276 -6.24 -1.45 14.25
N GLY A 277 -5.08 -2.00 13.91
CA GLY A 277 -4.79 -3.44 14.01
C GLY A 277 -4.39 -3.91 15.41
N ALA A 278 -4.17 -2.98 16.34
CA ALA A 278 -3.85 -3.27 17.75
C ALA A 278 -5.10 -3.37 18.66
N PHE A 279 -6.31 -3.26 18.11
CA PHE A 279 -7.59 -3.51 18.74
C PHE A 279 -8.20 -4.83 18.24
#